data_ad4e523cfb129cb335b5a8c3e5fe7acc
#
_entry.id   ad4e523cfb129cb335b5a8c3e5fe7acc
#
_cell.length_a   1.000
_cell.length_b   1.000
_cell.length_c   1.000
_cell.angle_alpha   90.00
_cell.angle_beta   90.00
_cell.angle_gamma   90.00
#
_symmetry.space_group_name_H-M   'P 1'
#
loop_
_entity.id
_entity.type
_entity.pdbx_description
1 polymer ?
#
loop_
_entity_poly.entity_id
_entity_poly.type
_entity_poly.pdbx_seq_one_letter_code
_entity_poly.pdbx_strand_id
1 'polypeptide(L)'
;NRLMKHLSKGYKQRVGIAQALLGNPKIIILDEPTVGLDPLQIIEIRALIRELGKEHTVILSSHILSEIQAVCDAVLIISKGHLVACDTTDNLEQLFSSSGTLTLTVKATEPEIRQALAKVEGIHELRCTPLEGGETTKVELVAESGQELAEPVFFAFADVRRPILQMQSTHASLEDVFIELTNSAAEPDKPAAPDAADSPDSEPEKEAPEA
;
A
#
# COMPACT_ATOMS: atom_id res chain seq x y z
N ASN A 1 20.70 -34.91 -19.76
CA ASN A 1 20.99 -34.53 -18.37
C ASN A 1 21.75 -33.19 -18.37
N ARG A 2 21.06 -32.07 -18.03
CA ARG A 2 21.67 -30.77 -17.77
C ARG A 2 21.83 -30.58 -16.27
N LEU A 3 23.01 -30.12 -15.85
CA LEU A 3 23.24 -29.74 -14.45
C LEU A 3 22.41 -28.49 -14.11
N MET A 4 21.90 -28.37 -12.88
CA MET A 4 21.11 -27.20 -12.40
C MET A 4 21.81 -25.86 -12.67
N LYS A 5 23.14 -25.81 -12.56
CA LYS A 5 23.92 -24.59 -12.86
C LYS A 5 23.75 -24.05 -14.29
N HIS A 6 23.36 -24.91 -15.24
CA HIS A 6 23.19 -24.58 -16.66
C HIS A 6 21.72 -24.29 -17.04
N LEU A 7 20.80 -24.29 -16.06
CA LEU A 7 19.41 -23.93 -16.28
C LEU A 7 19.25 -22.40 -16.32
N SER A 8 18.24 -21.93 -17.07
CA SER A 8 17.82 -20.53 -16.99
C SER A 8 17.31 -20.22 -15.57
N LYS A 9 17.25 -18.93 -15.21
CA LYS A 9 16.79 -18.49 -13.90
C LYS A 9 15.38 -18.99 -13.60
N GLY A 10 14.45 -18.91 -14.58
CA GLY A 10 13.08 -19.41 -14.44
C GLY A 10 13.00 -20.92 -14.21
N TYR A 11 13.84 -21.72 -14.88
CA TYR A 11 13.91 -23.15 -14.60
C TYR A 11 14.48 -23.44 -13.21
N LYS A 12 15.48 -22.68 -12.74
CA LYS A 12 16.00 -22.83 -11.37
C LYS A 12 14.92 -22.52 -10.33
N GLN A 13 14.12 -21.47 -10.56
CA GLN A 13 13.01 -21.09 -9.68
C GLN A 13 11.97 -22.21 -9.57
N ARG A 14 11.56 -22.76 -10.73
CA ARG A 14 10.61 -23.91 -10.75
C ARG A 14 11.15 -25.16 -10.03
N VAL A 15 12.45 -25.44 -10.19
CA VAL A 15 13.08 -26.54 -9.45
C VAL A 15 13.09 -26.26 -7.95
N GLY A 16 13.33 -25.02 -7.51
CA GLY A 16 13.26 -24.63 -6.11
C GLY A 16 11.85 -24.81 -5.52
N ILE A 17 10.82 -24.37 -6.26
CA ILE A 17 9.42 -24.59 -5.85
C ILE A 17 9.09 -26.08 -5.79
N ALA A 18 9.50 -26.87 -6.80
CA ALA A 18 9.29 -28.32 -6.80
C ALA A 18 10.00 -28.99 -5.62
N GLN A 19 11.18 -28.51 -5.23
CA GLN A 19 11.88 -29.00 -4.05
C GLN A 19 11.13 -28.65 -2.76
N ALA A 20 10.56 -27.45 -2.65
CA ALA A 20 9.77 -27.04 -1.49
C ALA A 20 8.49 -27.88 -1.31
N LEU A 21 7.97 -28.46 -2.38
CA LEU A 21 6.79 -29.34 -2.39
C LEU A 21 7.08 -30.79 -1.97
N LEU A 22 8.35 -31.18 -1.87
CA LEU A 22 8.70 -32.54 -1.45
C LEU A 22 8.16 -32.85 -0.04
N GLY A 23 7.44 -33.94 0.08
CA GLY A 23 6.82 -34.33 1.35
C GLY A 23 5.45 -33.69 1.61
N ASN A 24 4.89 -32.97 0.65
CA ASN A 24 3.56 -32.36 0.73
C ASN A 24 3.38 -31.49 2.00
N PRO A 25 4.20 -30.47 2.24
CA PRO A 25 4.16 -29.66 3.45
C PRO A 25 2.88 -28.83 3.51
N LYS A 26 2.36 -28.58 4.72
CA LYS A 26 1.19 -27.70 4.91
C LYS A 26 1.52 -26.22 4.64
N ILE A 27 2.76 -25.82 4.85
CA ILE A 27 3.24 -24.45 4.71
C ILE A 27 4.42 -24.43 3.75
N ILE A 28 4.39 -23.55 2.77
CA ILE A 28 5.44 -23.32 1.78
C ILE A 28 5.90 -21.87 1.93
N ILE A 29 7.22 -21.68 2.03
CA ILE A 29 7.81 -20.33 2.11
C ILE A 29 8.61 -20.09 0.84
N LEU A 30 8.30 -19.01 0.11
CA LEU A 30 8.93 -18.61 -1.13
C LEU A 30 9.55 -17.21 -0.96
N ASP A 31 10.86 -17.15 -1.03
CA ASP A 31 11.58 -15.87 -0.95
C ASP A 31 11.83 -15.34 -2.36
N GLU A 32 11.27 -14.15 -2.67
CA GLU A 32 11.40 -13.45 -3.95
C GLU A 32 11.18 -14.37 -5.18
N PRO A 33 10.03 -15.07 -5.31
CA PRO A 33 9.86 -16.14 -6.29
C PRO A 33 9.88 -15.68 -7.75
N THR A 34 9.74 -14.39 -8.02
CA THR A 34 9.65 -13.79 -9.37
C THR A 34 10.87 -13.01 -9.78
N VAL A 35 11.80 -12.77 -8.85
CA VAL A 35 12.97 -11.94 -9.12
C VAL A 35 13.81 -12.40 -10.30
N GLY A 36 13.96 -11.48 -11.28
CA GLY A 36 14.78 -11.66 -12.48
C GLY A 36 14.24 -12.68 -13.48
N LEU A 37 12.95 -12.90 -13.46
CA LEU A 37 12.20 -13.59 -14.50
C LEU A 37 11.72 -12.59 -15.56
N ASP A 38 11.48 -13.09 -16.76
CA ASP A 38 10.80 -12.31 -17.80
C ASP A 38 9.27 -12.25 -17.52
N PRO A 39 8.53 -11.30 -18.13
CA PRO A 39 7.10 -11.12 -17.88
C PRO A 39 6.24 -12.36 -18.08
N LEU A 40 6.56 -13.21 -19.07
CA LEU A 40 5.81 -14.45 -19.30
C LEU A 40 6.06 -15.45 -18.17
N GLN A 41 7.30 -15.59 -17.73
CA GLN A 41 7.65 -16.46 -16.62
C GLN A 41 7.03 -15.99 -15.31
N ILE A 42 6.92 -14.68 -15.07
CA ILE A 42 6.23 -14.10 -13.90
C ILE A 42 4.77 -14.54 -13.89
N ILE A 43 4.06 -14.43 -15.01
CA ILE A 43 2.67 -14.88 -15.15
C ILE A 43 2.52 -16.37 -14.80
N GLU A 44 3.42 -17.20 -15.30
CA GLU A 44 3.40 -18.65 -15.06
C GLU A 44 3.67 -18.99 -13.59
N ILE A 45 4.63 -18.30 -12.94
CA ILE A 45 4.93 -18.51 -11.52
C ILE A 45 3.77 -18.03 -10.64
N ARG A 46 3.16 -16.88 -10.95
CA ARG A 46 1.96 -16.40 -10.24
C ARG A 46 0.81 -17.41 -10.33
N ALA A 47 0.56 -17.96 -11.51
CA ALA A 47 -0.47 -19.00 -11.69
C ALA A 47 -0.17 -20.25 -10.86
N LEU A 48 1.10 -20.67 -10.82
CA LEU A 48 1.54 -21.81 -10.01
C LEU A 48 1.35 -21.53 -8.51
N ILE A 49 1.73 -20.34 -8.00
CA ILE A 49 1.56 -19.98 -6.59
C ILE A 49 0.09 -19.97 -6.19
N ARG A 50 -0.80 -19.41 -7.03
CA ARG A 50 -2.25 -19.46 -6.80
C ARG A 50 -2.80 -20.87 -6.73
N GLU A 51 -2.31 -21.76 -7.59
CA GLU A 51 -2.72 -23.17 -7.57
C GLU A 51 -2.27 -23.87 -6.29
N LEU A 52 -1.02 -23.62 -5.87
CA LEU A 52 -0.50 -24.13 -4.60
C LEU A 52 -1.27 -23.60 -3.39
N GLY A 53 -1.73 -22.36 -3.43
CA GLY A 53 -2.53 -21.73 -2.36
C GLY A 53 -3.88 -22.42 -2.11
N LYS A 54 -4.37 -23.23 -3.04
CA LYS A 54 -5.61 -24.00 -2.84
C LYS A 54 -5.44 -25.18 -1.86
N GLU A 55 -4.24 -25.73 -1.76
CA GLU A 55 -3.95 -26.92 -0.96
C GLU A 55 -2.95 -26.65 0.18
N HIS A 56 -2.18 -25.55 0.08
CA HIS A 56 -1.12 -25.20 1.02
C HIS A 56 -1.28 -23.76 1.52
N THR A 57 -0.79 -23.48 2.70
CA THR A 57 -0.53 -22.10 3.12
C THR A 57 0.77 -21.65 2.48
N VAL A 58 0.70 -20.67 1.58
CA VAL A 58 1.89 -20.12 0.91
C VAL A 58 2.23 -18.78 1.52
N ILE A 59 3.45 -18.65 2.04
CA ILE A 59 4.03 -17.38 2.51
C ILE A 59 5.07 -16.97 1.46
N LEU A 60 4.95 -15.79 0.90
CA LEU A 60 5.93 -15.28 -0.05
C LEU A 60 6.44 -13.90 0.36
N SER A 61 7.70 -13.64 0.10
CA SER A 61 8.27 -12.29 0.15
C SER A 61 8.34 -11.69 -1.26
N SER A 62 8.12 -10.39 -1.38
CA SER A 62 8.40 -9.62 -2.59
C SER A 62 8.58 -8.15 -2.22
N HIS A 63 9.40 -7.45 -3.01
CA HIS A 63 9.54 -6.00 -2.98
C HIS A 63 8.70 -5.32 -4.07
N ILE A 64 7.97 -6.10 -4.88
CA ILE A 64 7.10 -5.61 -5.97
C ILE A 64 5.65 -5.75 -5.52
N LEU A 65 5.05 -4.64 -5.11
CA LEU A 65 3.72 -4.61 -4.51
C LEU A 65 2.61 -5.07 -5.47
N SER A 66 2.71 -4.74 -6.76
CA SER A 66 1.78 -5.22 -7.78
C SER A 66 1.82 -6.75 -7.99
N GLU A 67 2.91 -7.41 -7.59
CA GLU A 67 2.97 -8.87 -7.57
C GLU A 67 2.24 -9.46 -6.37
N ILE A 68 2.38 -8.81 -5.21
CA ILE A 68 1.66 -9.17 -3.98
C ILE A 68 0.15 -9.06 -4.21
N GLN A 69 -0.34 -7.92 -4.72
CA GLN A 69 -1.75 -7.71 -5.05
C GLN A 69 -2.31 -8.80 -5.99
N ALA A 70 -1.50 -9.20 -6.95
CA ALA A 70 -1.93 -10.19 -7.94
C ALA A 70 -2.08 -11.61 -7.39
N VAL A 71 -1.50 -11.96 -6.24
CA VAL A 71 -1.34 -13.36 -5.80
C VAL A 71 -1.79 -13.60 -4.35
N CYS A 72 -1.64 -12.62 -3.47
CA CYS A 72 -1.87 -12.78 -2.04
C CYS A 72 -3.29 -12.41 -1.64
N ASP A 73 -3.86 -13.17 -0.69
CA ASP A 73 -5.15 -12.87 -0.06
C ASP A 73 -4.97 -11.89 1.11
N ALA A 74 -3.81 -11.92 1.76
CA ALA A 74 -3.45 -11.04 2.87
C ALA A 74 -1.98 -10.63 2.79
N VAL A 75 -1.68 -9.44 3.28
CA VAL A 75 -0.35 -8.82 3.26
C VAL A 75 0.08 -8.47 4.66
N LEU A 76 1.34 -8.79 4.98
CA LEU A 76 2.01 -8.34 6.19
C LEU A 76 3.09 -7.33 5.81
N ILE A 77 2.98 -6.11 6.33
CA ILE A 77 3.99 -5.06 6.14
C ILE A 77 4.89 -5.01 7.36
N ILE A 78 6.19 -5.23 7.13
CA ILE A 78 7.20 -5.22 8.19
C ILE A 78 8.16 -4.06 7.93
N SER A 79 8.35 -3.21 8.95
CA SER A 79 9.33 -2.12 8.93
C SER A 79 10.21 -2.19 10.19
N LYS A 80 11.53 -2.08 10.01
CA LYS A 80 12.52 -2.12 11.11
C LYS A 80 12.34 -3.29 12.09
N GLY A 81 11.88 -4.45 11.59
CA GLY A 81 11.66 -5.65 12.40
C GLY A 81 10.32 -5.69 13.13
N HIS A 82 9.46 -4.70 12.98
CA HIS A 82 8.13 -4.65 13.57
C HIS A 82 7.05 -4.86 12.50
N LEU A 83 5.99 -5.59 12.87
CA LEU A 83 4.79 -5.71 12.05
C LEU A 83 4.02 -4.38 12.13
N VAL A 84 3.90 -3.71 11.00
CA VAL A 84 3.25 -2.39 10.90
C VAL A 84 1.79 -2.54 10.48
N ALA A 85 1.49 -3.46 9.55
CA ALA A 85 0.14 -3.74 9.11
C ALA A 85 -0.02 -5.22 8.72
N CYS A 86 -1.23 -5.75 8.87
CA CYS A 86 -1.62 -7.08 8.45
C CYS A 86 -3.09 -7.06 8.08
N ASP A 87 -3.40 -7.06 6.78
CA ASP A 87 -4.78 -7.09 6.28
C ASP A 87 -4.80 -7.56 4.82
N THR A 88 -6.00 -7.62 4.21
CA THR A 88 -6.14 -7.83 2.77
C THR A 88 -5.63 -6.61 2.00
N THR A 89 -5.26 -6.80 0.75
CA THR A 89 -4.83 -5.70 -0.13
C THR A 89 -5.89 -4.62 -0.25
N ASP A 90 -7.15 -5.02 -0.44
CA ASP A 90 -8.28 -4.10 -0.60
C ASP A 90 -8.53 -3.26 0.67
N ASN A 91 -8.46 -3.89 1.85
CA ASN A 91 -8.63 -3.18 3.13
C ASN A 91 -7.49 -2.18 3.37
N LEU A 92 -6.23 -2.58 3.07
CA LEU A 92 -5.09 -1.67 3.19
C LEU A 92 -5.23 -0.47 2.26
N GLU A 93 -5.63 -0.70 1.01
CA GLU A 93 -5.89 0.40 0.07
C GLU A 93 -7.03 1.30 0.56
N GLN A 94 -8.12 0.75 1.06
CA GLN A 94 -9.23 1.53 1.60
C GLN A 94 -8.85 2.35 2.84
N LEU A 95 -8.06 1.80 3.75
CA LEU A 95 -7.61 2.53 4.95
C LEU A 95 -6.79 3.78 4.60
N PHE A 96 -6.02 3.73 3.51
CA PHE A 96 -5.18 4.84 3.06
C PHE A 96 -5.79 5.62 1.88
N SER A 97 -6.84 5.09 1.25
CA SER A 97 -7.67 5.80 0.25
C SER A 97 -8.65 6.79 0.89
N SER A 98 -8.40 7.19 2.15
CA SER A 98 -9.24 8.19 2.81
C SER A 98 -9.32 9.52 2.04
N SER A 99 -8.50 9.70 1.03
CA SER A 99 -8.49 10.87 0.15
C SER A 99 -8.24 10.43 -1.30
N GLY A 100 -9.29 9.99 -2.02
CA GLY A 100 -9.19 9.77 -3.46
C GLY A 100 -8.71 11.05 -4.16
N THR A 101 -7.73 10.93 -5.05
CA THR A 101 -7.29 12.05 -5.90
C THR A 101 -7.96 11.93 -7.26
N LEU A 102 -8.71 12.98 -7.65
CA LEU A 102 -9.29 13.08 -8.97
C LEU A 102 -8.47 14.04 -9.83
N THR A 103 -7.83 13.51 -10.85
CA THR A 103 -7.07 14.30 -11.83
C THR A 103 -7.91 14.54 -13.07
N LEU A 104 -8.01 15.82 -13.49
CA LEU A 104 -8.76 16.25 -14.65
C LEU A 104 -7.87 17.05 -15.59
N THR A 105 -8.15 16.96 -16.89
CA THR A 105 -7.68 17.91 -17.89
C THR A 105 -8.89 18.56 -18.51
N VAL A 106 -9.04 19.87 -18.35
CA VAL A 106 -10.23 20.62 -18.77
C VAL A 106 -9.87 21.82 -19.64
N LYS A 107 -10.75 22.16 -20.62
CA LYS A 107 -10.65 23.42 -21.35
C LYS A 107 -11.34 24.54 -20.57
N ALA A 108 -10.65 25.06 -19.58
CA ALA A 108 -11.11 26.18 -18.75
C ALA A 108 -9.92 26.85 -18.07
N THR A 109 -10.08 28.11 -17.75
CA THR A 109 -9.13 28.88 -16.91
C THR A 109 -9.34 28.57 -15.43
N GLU A 110 -8.35 28.85 -14.60
CA GLU A 110 -8.45 28.60 -13.13
C GLU A 110 -9.67 29.29 -12.49
N PRO A 111 -10.03 30.57 -12.81
CA PRO A 111 -11.24 31.20 -12.24
C PRO A 111 -12.53 30.45 -12.61
N GLU A 112 -12.64 29.97 -13.85
CA GLU A 112 -13.81 29.22 -14.32
C GLU A 112 -13.91 27.85 -13.64
N ILE A 113 -12.76 27.19 -13.41
CA ILE A 113 -12.68 25.93 -12.68
C ILE A 113 -13.16 26.12 -11.25
N ARG A 114 -12.65 27.14 -10.54
CA ARG A 114 -13.06 27.46 -9.17
C ARG A 114 -14.56 27.79 -9.09
N GLN A 115 -15.09 28.51 -10.07
CA GLN A 115 -16.51 28.81 -10.15
C GLN A 115 -17.37 27.55 -10.39
N ALA A 116 -16.95 26.67 -11.30
CA ALA A 116 -17.65 25.42 -11.56
C ALA A 116 -17.70 24.52 -10.32
N LEU A 117 -16.57 24.40 -9.63
CA LEU A 117 -16.42 23.54 -8.47
C LEU A 117 -16.94 24.14 -7.15
N ALA A 118 -17.35 25.41 -7.13
CA ALA A 118 -17.80 26.09 -5.91
C ALA A 118 -19.03 25.45 -5.23
N LYS A 119 -19.79 24.63 -5.96
CA LYS A 119 -20.97 23.93 -5.45
C LYS A 119 -20.73 22.45 -5.18
N VAL A 120 -19.54 21.94 -5.47
CA VAL A 120 -19.17 20.54 -5.24
C VAL A 120 -18.66 20.42 -3.81
N GLU A 121 -19.37 19.66 -3.01
CA GLU A 121 -18.98 19.36 -1.62
C GLU A 121 -17.97 18.22 -1.59
N GLY A 122 -17.18 18.15 -0.52
CA GLY A 122 -16.22 17.06 -0.29
C GLY A 122 -14.87 17.25 -0.99
N ILE A 123 -14.54 18.45 -1.47
CA ILE A 123 -13.21 18.78 -1.97
C ILE A 123 -12.37 19.31 -0.82
N HIS A 124 -11.35 18.55 -0.43
CA HIS A 124 -10.39 18.94 0.61
C HIS A 124 -9.32 19.89 0.03
N GLU A 125 -8.75 19.54 -1.13
CA GLU A 125 -7.72 20.34 -1.80
C GLU A 125 -7.99 20.47 -3.29
N LEU A 126 -7.74 21.65 -3.86
CA LEU A 126 -7.84 21.96 -5.29
C LEU A 126 -6.53 22.57 -5.76
N ARG A 127 -5.87 21.91 -6.71
CA ARG A 127 -4.67 22.40 -7.37
C ARG A 127 -4.90 22.52 -8.86
N CYS A 128 -4.61 23.70 -9.43
CA CYS A 128 -4.73 23.98 -10.86
C CYS A 128 -3.35 24.27 -11.44
N THR A 129 -3.00 23.58 -12.53
CA THR A 129 -1.74 23.77 -13.27
C THR A 129 -2.06 24.03 -14.74
N PRO A 130 -1.87 25.27 -15.24
CA PRO A 130 -2.09 25.58 -16.68
C PRO A 130 -1.12 24.74 -17.54
N LEU A 131 -1.64 24.17 -18.63
CA LEU A 131 -0.84 23.47 -19.62
C LEU A 131 -0.41 24.42 -20.76
N GLU A 132 0.58 23.97 -21.54
CA GLU A 132 1.09 24.76 -22.67
C GLU A 132 -0.04 25.12 -23.64
N GLY A 133 -0.16 26.42 -23.96
CA GLY A 133 -1.23 26.95 -24.82
C GLY A 133 -2.33 27.74 -24.08
N GLY A 134 -2.38 27.71 -22.73
CA GLY A 134 -3.22 28.60 -21.91
C GLY A 134 -4.72 28.31 -21.88
N GLU A 135 -5.24 27.48 -22.80
CA GLU A 135 -6.66 27.13 -22.88
C GLU A 135 -7.03 25.88 -22.08
N THR A 136 -6.03 25.13 -21.64
CA THR A 136 -6.22 23.83 -20.97
C THR A 136 -5.52 23.85 -19.63
N THR A 137 -6.21 23.37 -18.60
CA THR A 137 -5.69 23.30 -17.24
C THR A 137 -5.77 21.87 -16.73
N LYS A 138 -4.68 21.40 -16.12
CA LYS A 138 -4.69 20.18 -15.29
C LYS A 138 -5.18 20.55 -13.91
N VAL A 139 -6.18 19.83 -13.43
CA VAL A 139 -6.80 20.03 -12.12
C VAL A 139 -6.59 18.76 -11.30
N GLU A 140 -6.10 18.92 -10.11
CA GLU A 140 -5.96 17.86 -9.13
C GLU A 140 -6.86 18.19 -7.93
N LEU A 141 -7.77 17.27 -7.63
CA LEU A 141 -8.72 17.37 -6.53
C LEU A 141 -8.43 16.26 -5.53
N VAL A 142 -8.29 16.61 -4.28
CA VAL A 142 -8.23 15.65 -3.18
C VAL A 142 -9.60 15.62 -2.52
N ALA A 143 -10.21 14.43 -2.46
CA ALA A 143 -11.50 14.24 -1.82
C ALA A 143 -11.38 14.23 -0.30
N GLU A 144 -12.41 14.64 0.42
CA GLU A 144 -12.58 14.32 1.82
C GLU A 144 -12.77 12.80 2.00
N SER A 145 -12.40 12.30 3.18
CA SER A 145 -12.44 10.87 3.48
C SER A 145 -13.80 10.23 3.15
N GLY A 146 -13.78 9.21 2.29
CA GLY A 146 -14.96 8.44 1.91
C GLY A 146 -15.87 9.12 0.87
N GLN A 147 -15.45 10.24 0.27
CA GLN A 147 -16.23 10.94 -0.76
C GLN A 147 -15.73 10.60 -2.16
N GLU A 148 -16.67 10.32 -3.06
CA GLU A 148 -16.39 10.15 -4.49
C GLU A 148 -16.73 11.44 -5.26
N LEU A 149 -15.71 12.04 -5.89
CA LEU A 149 -15.83 13.33 -6.56
C LEU A 149 -16.12 13.21 -8.07
N ALA A 150 -15.96 12.04 -8.69
CA ALA A 150 -15.99 11.90 -10.14
C ALA A 150 -17.33 12.36 -10.73
N GLU A 151 -18.46 11.86 -10.22
CA GLU A 151 -19.77 12.19 -10.71
C GLU A 151 -20.18 13.66 -10.44
N PRO A 152 -20.06 14.19 -9.20
CA PRO A 152 -20.37 15.61 -8.94
C PRO A 152 -19.53 16.58 -9.76
N VAL A 153 -18.25 16.30 -9.93
CA VAL A 153 -17.33 17.12 -10.72
C VAL A 153 -17.70 17.07 -12.20
N PHE A 154 -18.04 15.88 -12.73
CA PHE A 154 -18.48 15.77 -14.12
C PHE A 154 -19.70 16.66 -14.40
N PHE A 155 -20.72 16.61 -13.56
CA PHE A 155 -21.91 17.43 -13.74
C PHE A 155 -21.63 18.93 -13.55
N ALA A 156 -20.78 19.30 -12.61
CA ALA A 156 -20.39 20.69 -12.41
C ALA A 156 -19.75 21.32 -13.67
N PHE A 157 -18.89 20.58 -14.38
CA PHE A 157 -18.32 21.04 -15.65
C PHE A 157 -19.31 20.98 -16.80
N ALA A 158 -20.21 20.01 -16.81
CA ALA A 158 -21.27 19.92 -17.83
C ALA A 158 -22.22 21.11 -17.74
N ASP A 159 -22.61 21.54 -16.54
CA ASP A 159 -23.53 22.69 -16.32
C ASP A 159 -22.92 23.98 -16.84
N VAL A 160 -21.63 24.20 -16.72
CA VAL A 160 -20.94 25.38 -17.27
C VAL A 160 -20.47 25.17 -18.72
N ARG A 161 -20.82 24.04 -19.34
CA ARG A 161 -20.46 23.66 -20.72
C ARG A 161 -18.95 23.72 -20.99
N ARG A 162 -18.14 23.34 -20.02
CA ARG A 162 -16.68 23.22 -20.18
C ARG A 162 -16.32 21.75 -20.40
N PRO A 163 -15.66 21.41 -21.53
CA PRO A 163 -15.32 20.04 -21.83
C PRO A 163 -14.20 19.52 -20.93
N ILE A 164 -14.42 18.36 -20.33
CA ILE A 164 -13.40 17.55 -19.69
C ILE A 164 -12.74 16.69 -20.79
N LEU A 165 -11.44 16.85 -20.97
CA LEU A 165 -10.66 16.11 -21.97
C LEU A 165 -10.16 14.78 -21.43
N GLN A 166 -9.85 14.74 -20.14
CA GLN A 166 -9.42 13.55 -19.41
C GLN A 166 -9.93 13.66 -17.98
N MET A 167 -10.36 12.53 -17.44
CA MET A 167 -10.73 12.37 -16.04
C MET A 167 -10.20 11.03 -15.54
N GLN A 168 -9.47 11.05 -14.46
CA GLN A 168 -8.89 9.86 -13.86
C GLN A 168 -9.00 9.94 -12.35
N SER A 169 -9.66 8.98 -11.75
CA SER A 169 -9.66 8.78 -10.31
C SER A 169 -8.47 7.88 -9.94
N THR A 170 -7.69 8.32 -8.99
CA THR A 170 -6.56 7.56 -8.45
C THR A 170 -6.82 7.33 -6.98
N HIS A 171 -6.96 6.08 -6.60
CA HIS A 171 -6.95 5.66 -5.21
C HIS A 171 -5.51 5.47 -4.76
N ALA A 172 -5.27 5.55 -3.46
CA ALA A 172 -3.96 5.23 -2.92
C ALA A 172 -3.57 3.81 -3.33
N SER A 173 -2.39 3.67 -3.88
CA SER A 173 -1.84 2.36 -4.23
C SER A 173 -1.22 1.70 -2.99
N LEU A 174 -0.99 0.38 -3.03
CA LEU A 174 -0.23 -0.29 -1.97
C LEU A 174 1.18 0.31 -1.80
N GLU A 175 1.75 0.89 -2.87
CA GLU A 175 3.02 1.60 -2.81
C GLU A 175 2.92 2.84 -1.90
N ASP A 176 1.86 3.63 -2.03
CA ASP A 176 1.62 4.82 -1.22
C ASP A 176 1.38 4.43 0.24
N VAL A 177 0.57 3.39 0.47
CA VAL A 177 0.32 2.77 1.78
C VAL A 177 1.63 2.34 2.44
N PHE A 178 2.48 1.64 1.69
CA PHE A 178 3.77 1.17 2.19
C PHE A 178 4.69 2.32 2.58
N ILE A 179 4.77 3.36 1.74
CA ILE A 179 5.59 4.55 2.00
C ILE A 179 5.09 5.27 3.26
N GLU A 180 3.79 5.46 3.40
CA GLU A 180 3.21 6.16 4.54
C GLU A 180 3.43 5.40 5.85
N LEU A 181 3.16 4.10 5.86
CA LEU A 181 3.36 3.23 7.02
C LEU A 181 4.84 3.15 7.44
N THR A 182 5.75 3.06 6.47
CA THR A 182 7.18 2.98 6.78
C THR A 182 7.76 4.31 7.24
N ASN A 183 7.23 5.44 6.76
CA ASN A 183 7.62 6.78 7.20
C ASN A 183 7.06 7.10 8.59
N SER A 184 5.81 6.75 8.88
CA SER A 184 5.19 6.94 10.19
C SER A 184 5.89 6.10 11.27
N ALA A 185 6.35 4.90 10.93
CA ALA A 185 7.19 4.07 11.80
C ALA A 185 8.62 4.60 11.99
N ALA A 186 8.99 5.71 11.32
CA ALA A 186 10.30 6.34 11.43
C ALA A 186 10.40 7.37 12.57
N GLU A 187 9.29 7.88 13.10
CA GLU A 187 9.31 8.68 14.32
C GLU A 187 9.55 7.77 15.54
N PRO A 188 10.63 7.97 16.32
CA PRO A 188 10.85 7.17 17.51
C PRO A 188 9.76 7.50 18.52
N ASP A 189 9.01 6.49 18.90
CA ASP A 189 8.11 6.50 20.04
C ASP A 189 8.90 7.06 21.25
N LYS A 190 8.50 8.25 21.72
CA LYS A 190 9.08 8.87 22.90
C LYS A 190 8.71 7.95 24.05
N PRO A 191 9.65 7.34 24.76
CA PRO A 191 9.29 6.41 25.83
C PRO A 191 8.38 7.13 26.82
N ALA A 192 7.17 6.63 26.98
CA ALA A 192 6.28 7.03 28.07
C ALA A 192 7.04 6.80 29.37
N ALA A 193 7.26 7.88 30.11
CA ALA A 193 7.84 7.83 31.45
C ALA A 193 6.99 6.86 32.29
N PRO A 194 7.61 5.93 33.05
CA PRO A 194 6.84 5.12 33.95
C PRO A 194 6.25 6.02 35.03
N ASP A 195 4.93 6.00 35.15
CA ASP A 195 4.20 6.58 36.28
C ASP A 195 4.82 6.11 37.58
N ALA A 196 5.35 7.06 38.33
CA ALA A 196 5.70 6.87 39.71
C ALA A 196 4.39 6.72 40.51
N ALA A 197 4.07 5.52 40.87
CA ALA A 197 3.03 5.23 41.86
C ALA A 197 3.67 4.50 43.04
N ASP A 198 3.85 5.31 44.06
CA ASP A 198 3.50 5.05 45.45
C ASP A 198 4.15 3.87 46.16
N SER A 199 5.11 4.22 47.00
CA SER A 199 5.47 3.44 48.18
C SER A 199 4.65 3.93 49.38
N PRO A 200 4.20 3.05 50.22
CA PRO A 200 4.20 3.41 51.64
C PRO A 200 4.96 2.42 52.52
N ASP A 201 5.85 3.02 53.27
CA ASP A 201 6.04 2.93 54.70
C ASP A 201 6.48 1.68 55.43
N SER A 202 7.38 2.03 56.31
CA SER A 202 7.66 1.59 57.66
C SER A 202 8.59 0.39 57.87
N GLU A 203 9.85 0.72 58.22
CA GLU A 203 10.45 0.67 59.59
C GLU A 203 10.16 -0.56 60.49
N PRO A 204 11.00 -0.87 61.50
CA PRO A 204 12.40 -0.55 61.81
C PRO A 204 13.25 -1.73 62.32
N GLU A 205 14.52 -1.42 62.49
CA GLU A 205 15.49 -1.85 63.52
C GLU A 205 15.42 -3.25 64.15
N LYS A 206 16.55 -3.92 64.13
CA LYS A 206 17.30 -4.30 65.34
C LYS A 206 18.67 -4.89 65.04
N GLU A 207 19.67 -4.14 65.51
CA GLU A 207 20.82 -4.52 66.36
C GLU A 207 21.42 -5.92 66.22
N ALA A 208 22.74 -5.84 66.02
CA ALA A 208 23.74 -6.85 66.28
C ALA A 208 23.68 -7.41 67.74
N PRO A 209 24.42 -8.42 68.19
CA PRO A 209 25.86 -8.38 68.20
C PRO A 209 26.61 -9.73 68.01
N GLU A 210 27.89 -9.53 67.79
CA GLU A 210 29.08 -10.32 68.20
C GLU A 210 28.92 -11.77 68.69
N ALA A 211 29.65 -12.64 68.02
CA ALA A 211 30.73 -13.49 68.61
C ALA A 211 31.50 -14.13 67.42
#